data_bdb5d6e3e8fe480f6f4a28cc78442568
#
_entry.id   bdb5d6e3e8fe480f6f4a28cc78442568
#
_cell.length_a   1.000
_cell.length_b   1.000
_cell.length_c   1.000
_cell.angle_alpha   90.00
_cell.angle_beta   90.00
_cell.angle_gamma   90.00
#
_symmetry.space_group_name_H-M   'P 1'
#
loop_
_entity.id
_entity.type
_entity.pdbx_description
1 polymer ?
#
loop_
_entity_poly.entity_id
_entity_poly.type
_entity_poly.pdbx_seq_one_letter_code
_entity_poly.pdbx_strand_id
1 'polypeptide(L)'
;GLPLANNLENKGTGTNYGVELTLEKFFSNHFYYLLTTSIYDSKYTGGDGIQRNTAFNSNYVVNGLAGYEWSLGKKKNQVLGLNLKLTQAGGRRYTGIDIPASLQSGTTEYNDMNPYGEQFKTYFRTDFKISYKLNGKKVTQEWALDIQNIFDTQNPLTASFNRDTGKVRIENQQGRLPMVFYRIQF
;
A
#
# COMPACT_ATOMS: atom_id res chain seq x y z
N GLY A 1 30.12 -3.32 2.97
CA GLY A 1 30.01 -4.21 1.80
C GLY A 1 29.16 -5.40 2.19
N LEU A 2 28.23 -5.82 1.34
CA LEU A 2 27.49 -7.05 1.52
C LEU A 2 28.49 -8.21 1.61
N PRO A 3 28.44 -9.10 2.61
CA PRO A 3 29.27 -10.27 2.64
C PRO A 3 28.90 -11.14 1.44
N LEU A 4 29.81 -11.28 0.49
CA LEU A 4 29.68 -12.26 -0.58
C LEU A 4 29.81 -13.65 0.07
N ALA A 5 28.67 -14.34 0.25
CA ALA A 5 28.69 -15.72 0.68
C ALA A 5 29.42 -16.55 -0.41
N ASN A 6 30.57 -17.14 -0.06
CA ASN A 6 31.23 -18.13 -0.89
C ASN A 6 30.36 -19.40 -0.90
N ASN A 7 30.10 -19.96 -2.09
CA ASN A 7 29.29 -21.15 -2.33
C ASN A 7 27.76 -20.94 -2.23
N LEU A 8 27.22 -20.00 -2.98
CA LEU A 8 25.77 -19.91 -3.19
C LEU A 8 25.31 -21.10 -4.05
N GLU A 9 24.49 -21.96 -3.49
CA GLU A 9 23.81 -23.03 -4.22
C GLU A 9 22.34 -22.66 -4.44
N ASN A 10 21.86 -22.84 -5.67
CA ASN A 10 20.46 -22.57 -6.01
C ASN A 10 19.56 -23.77 -5.60
N LYS A 11 19.35 -23.96 -4.30
CA LYS A 11 18.50 -24.99 -3.72
C LYS A 11 17.21 -24.45 -3.11
N GLY A 12 17.02 -23.13 -3.12
CA GLY A 12 15.81 -22.49 -2.58
C GLY A 12 14.58 -22.80 -3.42
N THR A 13 13.44 -23.00 -2.79
CA THR A 13 12.12 -23.17 -3.43
C THR A 13 11.15 -22.12 -2.93
N GLY A 14 10.20 -21.70 -3.77
CA GLY A 14 9.12 -20.80 -3.42
C GLY A 14 7.77 -21.44 -3.65
N THR A 15 6.81 -21.18 -2.77
CA THR A 15 5.42 -21.62 -2.89
C THR A 15 4.50 -20.42 -2.74
N ASN A 16 3.72 -20.14 -3.78
CA ASN A 16 2.73 -19.07 -3.79
C ASN A 16 1.40 -19.62 -4.29
N TYR A 17 0.35 -19.41 -3.54
CA TYR A 17 -1.01 -19.75 -3.97
C TYR A 17 -2.00 -18.76 -3.38
N GLY A 18 -3.14 -18.62 -4.03
CA GLY A 18 -4.16 -17.68 -3.60
C GLY A 18 -5.39 -17.71 -4.50
N VAL A 19 -6.37 -16.92 -4.09
CA VAL A 19 -7.61 -16.69 -4.85
C VAL A 19 -7.79 -15.19 -4.98
N GLU A 20 -8.17 -14.77 -6.17
CA GLU A 20 -8.48 -13.37 -6.47
C GLU A 20 -9.91 -13.26 -7.01
N LEU A 21 -10.63 -12.24 -6.53
CA LEU A 21 -11.94 -11.85 -7.00
C LEU A 21 -11.90 -10.41 -7.47
N THR A 22 -12.38 -10.16 -8.68
CA THR A 22 -12.57 -8.83 -9.24
C THR A 22 -14.03 -8.62 -9.59
N LEU A 23 -14.62 -7.54 -9.07
CA LEU A 23 -15.95 -7.05 -9.45
C LEU A 23 -15.80 -5.65 -10.02
N GLU A 24 -16.27 -5.47 -11.24
CA GLU A 24 -16.14 -4.20 -11.95
C GLU A 24 -17.48 -3.78 -12.57
N LYS A 25 -17.75 -2.50 -12.46
CA LYS A 25 -18.78 -1.80 -13.22
C LYS A 25 -18.15 -0.63 -13.93
N PHE A 26 -18.07 -0.71 -15.25
CA PHE A 26 -17.64 0.41 -16.08
C PHE A 26 -18.57 1.61 -15.94
N PHE A 27 -18.03 2.81 -16.17
CA PHE A 27 -18.81 4.03 -16.08
C PHE A 27 -20.09 3.94 -16.92
N SER A 28 -21.22 3.93 -16.25
CA SER A 28 -22.54 3.98 -16.86
C SER A 28 -23.53 4.55 -15.85
N ASN A 29 -24.52 5.32 -16.32
CA ASN A 29 -25.50 5.97 -15.45
C ASN A 29 -24.84 6.81 -14.34
N HIS A 30 -23.78 7.56 -14.70
CA HIS A 30 -23.02 8.44 -13.81
C HIS A 30 -22.17 7.74 -12.73
N PHE A 31 -22.10 6.42 -12.72
CA PHE A 31 -21.47 5.67 -11.64
C PHE A 31 -20.55 4.56 -12.16
N TYR A 32 -19.45 4.34 -11.47
CA TYR A 32 -18.54 3.21 -11.69
C TYR A 32 -17.96 2.71 -10.38
N TYR A 33 -17.53 1.46 -10.35
CA TYR A 33 -16.76 0.91 -9.26
C TYR A 33 -15.83 -0.22 -9.73
N LEU A 34 -14.79 -0.45 -8.95
CA LEU A 34 -13.90 -1.59 -9.03
C LEU A 34 -13.65 -2.08 -7.60
N LEU A 35 -13.88 -3.37 -7.36
CA LEU A 35 -13.51 -4.04 -6.13
C LEU A 35 -12.62 -5.22 -6.48
N THR A 36 -11.41 -5.27 -5.93
CA THR A 36 -10.52 -6.42 -6.03
C THR A 36 -10.19 -6.95 -4.65
N THR A 37 -10.23 -8.26 -4.50
CA THR A 37 -9.87 -8.94 -3.26
C THR A 37 -8.97 -10.12 -3.59
N SER A 38 -7.79 -10.15 -2.98
CA SER A 38 -6.86 -11.28 -3.09
C SER A 38 -6.61 -11.83 -1.70
N ILE A 39 -6.70 -13.17 -1.56
CA ILE A 39 -6.30 -13.91 -0.36
C ILE A 39 -5.23 -14.88 -0.80
N TYR A 40 -4.07 -14.84 -0.18
CA TYR A 40 -2.91 -15.60 -0.63
C TYR A 40 -1.97 -15.98 0.50
N ASP A 41 -1.13 -16.98 0.26
CA ASP A 41 0.01 -17.37 1.07
C ASP A 41 1.27 -17.44 0.21
N SER A 42 2.36 -16.85 0.69
CA SER A 42 3.63 -16.74 -0.04
C SER A 42 4.76 -17.10 0.88
N LYS A 43 5.40 -18.24 0.60
CA LYS A 43 6.47 -18.81 1.42
C LYS A 43 7.66 -19.18 0.57
N TYR A 44 8.82 -19.30 1.22
CA TYR A 44 10.02 -19.83 0.61
C TYR A 44 10.72 -20.81 1.57
N THR A 45 11.47 -21.74 1.01
CA THR A 45 12.35 -22.63 1.75
C THR A 45 13.78 -22.31 1.37
N GLY A 46 14.60 -21.92 2.34
CA GLY A 46 16.01 -21.62 2.11
C GLY A 46 16.86 -22.86 1.94
N GLY A 47 18.17 -22.69 1.77
CA GLY A 47 19.13 -23.79 1.67
C GLY A 47 19.23 -24.64 2.95
N ASP A 48 18.76 -24.13 4.05
CA ASP A 48 18.64 -24.80 5.35
C ASP A 48 17.41 -25.73 5.46
N GLY A 49 16.55 -25.78 4.44
CA GLY A 49 15.35 -26.60 4.43
C GLY A 49 14.19 -26.06 5.26
N ILE A 50 14.32 -24.88 5.88
CA ILE A 50 13.28 -24.28 6.73
C ILE A 50 12.36 -23.39 5.88
N GLN A 51 11.06 -23.66 5.97
CA GLN A 51 10.06 -22.83 5.30
C GLN A 51 9.78 -21.54 6.10
N ARG A 52 9.81 -20.41 5.42
CA ARG A 52 9.58 -19.08 5.97
C ARG A 52 8.63 -18.27 5.11
N ASN A 53 8.03 -17.24 5.67
CA ASN A 53 7.25 -16.29 4.92
C ASN A 53 8.14 -15.42 4.01
N THR A 54 7.64 -15.01 2.86
CA THR A 54 8.26 -13.93 2.08
C THR A 54 7.95 -12.57 2.70
N ALA A 55 8.72 -11.54 2.38
CA ALA A 55 8.45 -10.15 2.79
C ALA A 55 7.06 -9.66 2.37
N PHE A 56 6.50 -10.23 1.29
CA PHE A 56 5.21 -9.84 0.71
C PHE A 56 4.03 -10.70 1.16
N ASN A 57 4.24 -11.65 2.08
CA ASN A 57 3.16 -12.50 2.58
C ASN A 57 2.27 -11.73 3.58
N SER A 58 1.50 -10.78 3.05
CA SER A 58 0.51 -10.01 3.81
C SER A 58 -0.81 -10.76 3.99
N ASN A 59 -0.97 -11.92 3.38
CA ASN A 59 -2.10 -12.85 3.42
C ASN A 59 -3.35 -12.37 2.70
N TYR A 60 -3.64 -11.07 2.64
CA TYR A 60 -4.76 -10.53 1.89
C TYR A 60 -4.56 -9.08 1.46
N VAL A 61 -5.21 -8.70 0.37
CA VAL A 61 -5.36 -7.31 -0.09
C VAL A 61 -6.78 -7.10 -0.59
N VAL A 62 -7.40 -5.99 -0.18
CA VAL A 62 -8.69 -5.53 -0.67
C VAL A 62 -8.52 -4.10 -1.18
N ASN A 63 -8.90 -3.86 -2.44
CA ASN A 63 -8.97 -2.53 -3.03
C ASN A 63 -10.38 -2.25 -3.48
N GLY A 64 -10.92 -1.12 -3.08
CA GLY A 64 -12.18 -0.58 -3.54
C GLY A 64 -11.97 0.78 -4.19
N LEU A 65 -12.56 0.99 -5.35
CA LEU A 65 -12.64 2.28 -6.03
C LEU A 65 -14.08 2.49 -6.47
N ALA A 66 -14.65 3.65 -6.17
CA ALA A 66 -15.96 4.03 -6.65
C ALA A 66 -15.98 5.52 -7.02
N GLY A 67 -16.74 5.87 -8.03
CA GLY A 67 -16.90 7.24 -8.44
C GLY A 67 -18.30 7.53 -8.96
N TYR A 68 -18.72 8.76 -8.76
CA TYR A 68 -19.98 9.28 -9.25
C TYR A 68 -19.77 10.66 -9.89
N GLU A 69 -20.45 10.89 -11.02
CA GLU A 69 -20.39 12.16 -11.76
C GLU A 69 -21.79 12.76 -11.95
N TRP A 70 -21.94 14.02 -11.58
CA TRP A 70 -23.15 14.80 -11.85
C TRP A 70 -22.91 15.75 -13.02
N SER A 71 -23.74 15.64 -14.05
CA SER A 71 -23.78 16.63 -15.13
C SER A 71 -24.58 17.85 -14.66
N LEU A 72 -23.95 19.01 -14.62
CA LEU A 72 -24.51 20.25 -14.11
C LEU A 72 -24.78 21.25 -15.23
N GLY A 73 -25.67 22.22 -14.95
CA GLY A 73 -26.06 23.31 -15.85
C GLY A 73 -27.01 22.88 -16.97
N LYS A 74 -27.69 23.85 -17.56
CA LYS A 74 -28.68 23.60 -18.63
C LYS A 74 -28.07 22.94 -19.87
N LYS A 75 -26.81 23.23 -20.18
CA LYS A 75 -26.06 22.65 -21.32
C LYS A 75 -25.36 21.35 -21.02
N LYS A 76 -25.41 20.84 -19.75
CA LYS A 76 -24.71 19.65 -19.27
C LYS A 76 -23.20 19.64 -19.60
N ASN A 77 -22.61 20.84 -19.71
CA ASN A 77 -21.18 20.99 -20.01
C ASN A 77 -20.30 21.14 -18.77
N GLN A 78 -20.87 21.05 -17.61
CA GLN A 78 -20.20 21.05 -16.33
C GLN A 78 -20.37 19.66 -15.69
N VAL A 79 -19.31 19.14 -15.08
CA VAL A 79 -19.34 17.84 -14.42
C VAL A 79 -18.71 17.99 -13.04
N LEU A 80 -19.44 17.62 -12.01
CA LEU A 80 -18.93 17.46 -10.66
C LEU A 80 -18.67 15.96 -10.45
N GLY A 81 -17.45 15.60 -10.14
CA GLY A 81 -17.03 14.22 -9.87
C GLY A 81 -16.63 14.02 -8.40
N LEU A 82 -17.08 12.92 -7.81
CA LEU A 82 -16.61 12.42 -6.53
C LEU A 82 -16.01 11.03 -6.73
N ASN A 83 -14.85 10.79 -6.13
CA ASN A 83 -14.17 9.50 -6.17
C ASN A 83 -13.71 9.12 -4.76
N LEU A 84 -13.89 7.85 -4.43
CA LEU A 84 -13.44 7.25 -3.21
C LEU A 84 -12.58 6.03 -3.55
N LYS A 85 -11.40 5.95 -2.94
CA LYS A 85 -10.54 4.76 -3.02
C LYS A 85 -10.24 4.26 -1.63
N LEU A 86 -10.39 2.97 -1.42
CA LEU A 86 -10.07 2.28 -0.18
C LEU A 86 -9.05 1.20 -0.48
N THR A 87 -8.02 1.10 0.34
CA THR A 87 -7.05 -0.02 0.33
C THR A 87 -6.92 -0.56 1.74
N GLN A 88 -7.15 -1.86 1.88
CA GLN A 88 -6.89 -2.60 3.10
C GLN A 88 -6.03 -3.82 2.79
N ALA A 89 -4.99 -4.06 3.57
CA ALA A 89 -4.12 -5.22 3.38
C ALA A 89 -3.64 -5.74 4.72
N GLY A 90 -3.29 -7.01 4.79
CA GLY A 90 -2.54 -7.53 5.91
C GLY A 90 -1.21 -6.78 6.07
N GLY A 91 -0.67 -6.72 7.26
CA GLY A 91 0.60 -6.05 7.51
C GLY A 91 1.74 -6.68 6.69
N ARG A 92 2.67 -5.86 6.22
CA ARG A 92 3.92 -6.35 5.62
C ARG A 92 4.71 -7.16 6.65
N ARG A 93 5.42 -8.17 6.19
CA ARG A 93 6.33 -8.92 7.06
C ARG A 93 7.69 -8.26 7.11
N TYR A 94 8.34 -8.39 8.26
CA TYR A 94 9.70 -7.90 8.48
C TYR A 94 10.47 -8.87 9.36
N THR A 95 11.79 -8.79 9.32
CA THR A 95 12.66 -9.53 10.21
C THR A 95 12.70 -8.84 11.57
N GLY A 96 12.39 -9.55 12.63
CA GLY A 96 12.42 -9.03 14.00
C GLY A 96 13.78 -8.46 14.34
N ILE A 97 13.82 -7.48 15.24
CA ILE A 97 15.05 -6.83 15.71
C ILE A 97 15.56 -7.60 16.93
N ASP A 98 16.83 -8.01 16.90
CA ASP A 98 17.54 -8.55 18.04
C ASP A 98 17.95 -7.40 18.98
N ILE A 99 17.15 -7.16 20.02
CA ILE A 99 17.38 -6.06 20.95
C ILE A 99 18.71 -6.23 21.73
N PRO A 100 19.06 -7.40 22.28
CA PRO A 100 20.36 -7.62 22.92
C PRO A 100 21.55 -7.31 22.01
N ALA A 101 21.55 -7.85 20.79
CA ALA A 101 22.63 -7.56 19.83
C ALA A 101 22.67 -6.09 19.43
N SER A 102 21.50 -5.46 19.24
CA SER A 102 21.40 -4.03 18.90
C SER A 102 21.87 -3.11 20.03
N LEU A 103 21.64 -3.48 21.29
CA LEU A 103 22.19 -2.75 22.46
C LEU A 103 23.72 -2.86 22.50
N GLN A 104 24.29 -3.99 22.15
CA GLN A 104 25.73 -4.20 22.14
C GLN A 104 26.43 -3.47 21.00
N SER A 105 25.87 -3.52 19.78
CA SER A 105 26.46 -2.88 18.60
C SER A 105 26.15 -1.38 18.48
N GLY A 106 25.06 -0.92 19.11
CA GLY A 106 24.55 0.44 18.99
C GLY A 106 23.81 0.72 17.67
N THR A 107 23.58 -0.31 16.85
CA THR A 107 22.87 -0.25 15.55
C THR A 107 21.72 -1.26 15.51
N THR A 108 20.90 -1.20 14.44
CA THR A 108 19.82 -2.18 14.26
C THR A 108 20.43 -3.51 13.82
N GLU A 109 20.32 -4.52 14.67
CA GLU A 109 20.65 -5.91 14.36
C GLU A 109 19.36 -6.71 14.19
N TYR A 110 19.32 -7.60 13.20
CA TYR A 110 18.15 -8.39 12.89
C TYR A 110 18.29 -9.84 13.37
N ASN A 111 17.15 -10.46 13.69
CA ASN A 111 17.10 -11.87 14.01
C ASN A 111 17.14 -12.70 12.71
N ASP A 112 18.35 -12.98 12.21
CA ASP A 112 18.58 -13.72 10.97
C ASP A 112 18.13 -15.20 11.04
N MET A 113 17.85 -15.71 12.23
CA MET A 113 17.32 -17.09 12.39
C MET A 113 15.85 -17.18 11.97
N ASN A 114 15.09 -16.06 12.01
CA ASN A 114 13.69 -16.03 11.64
C ASN A 114 13.37 -14.80 10.74
N PRO A 115 13.93 -14.75 9.51
CA PRO A 115 13.67 -13.68 8.59
C PRO A 115 12.19 -13.65 8.20
N TYR A 116 11.62 -12.43 8.17
CA TYR A 116 10.19 -12.16 7.89
C TYR A 116 9.20 -12.85 8.84
N GLY A 117 9.66 -13.22 10.04
CA GLY A 117 8.83 -13.87 11.07
C GLY A 117 7.80 -12.93 11.69
N GLU A 118 8.12 -11.64 11.78
CA GLU A 118 7.24 -10.64 12.35
C GLU A 118 6.32 -10.01 11.30
N GLN A 119 5.19 -9.45 11.74
CA GLN A 119 4.22 -8.81 10.87
C GLN A 119 3.77 -7.47 11.48
N PHE A 120 3.78 -6.41 10.68
CA PHE A 120 3.18 -5.14 11.07
C PHE A 120 1.65 -5.27 11.21
N LYS A 121 1.04 -4.29 11.87
CA LYS A 121 -0.41 -4.16 11.87
C LYS A 121 -0.95 -3.99 10.45
N THR A 122 -2.22 -4.29 10.29
CA THR A 122 -3.01 -4.11 9.05
C THR A 122 -2.79 -2.72 8.46
N TYR A 123 -2.54 -2.68 7.17
CA TYR A 123 -2.53 -1.46 6.38
C TYR A 123 -3.96 -1.04 6.04
N PHE A 124 -4.27 0.24 6.25
CA PHE A 124 -5.54 0.83 5.87
C PHE A 124 -5.35 2.25 5.35
N ARG A 125 -5.89 2.52 4.17
CA ARG A 125 -5.86 3.85 3.57
C ARG A 125 -7.13 4.13 2.80
N THR A 126 -7.66 5.34 2.97
CA THR A 126 -8.79 5.85 2.20
C THR A 126 -8.39 7.18 1.58
N ASP A 127 -8.58 7.30 0.27
CA ASP A 127 -8.33 8.52 -0.51
C ASP A 127 -9.66 9.04 -1.03
N PHE A 128 -9.81 10.35 -1.02
CA PHE A 128 -11.02 11.03 -1.51
C PHE A 128 -10.64 12.12 -2.51
N LYS A 129 -11.32 12.14 -3.66
CA LYS A 129 -11.14 13.18 -4.67
C LYS A 129 -12.46 13.81 -5.06
N ILE A 130 -12.51 15.12 -5.04
CA ILE A 130 -13.57 15.92 -5.67
C ILE A 130 -13.00 16.64 -6.88
N SER A 131 -13.72 16.64 -7.99
CA SER A 131 -13.31 17.33 -9.21
C SER A 131 -14.46 18.11 -9.82
N TYR A 132 -14.14 19.24 -10.42
CA TYR A 132 -15.07 20.04 -11.21
C TYR A 132 -14.48 20.27 -12.61
N LYS A 133 -15.22 19.83 -13.63
CA LYS A 133 -14.83 19.93 -15.03
C LYS A 133 -15.77 20.83 -15.79
N LEU A 134 -15.21 21.75 -16.56
CA LEU A 134 -15.93 22.64 -17.46
C LEU A 134 -15.54 22.33 -18.91
N ASN A 135 -16.46 21.76 -19.67
CA ASN A 135 -16.28 21.44 -21.08
C ASN A 135 -16.69 22.64 -21.95
N GLY A 136 -15.72 23.41 -22.40
CA GLY A 136 -15.92 24.49 -23.37
C GLY A 136 -15.91 23.97 -24.81
N LYS A 137 -16.19 24.85 -25.78
CA LYS A 137 -16.17 24.47 -27.21
C LYS A 137 -14.78 24.14 -27.75
N LYS A 138 -13.73 24.74 -27.22
CA LYS A 138 -12.33 24.53 -27.65
C LYS A 138 -11.44 24.03 -26.54
N VAL A 139 -11.80 24.24 -25.29
CA VAL A 139 -10.98 23.99 -24.13
C VAL A 139 -11.82 23.34 -23.05
N THR A 140 -11.32 22.27 -22.47
CA THR A 140 -11.83 21.66 -21.23
C THR A 140 -10.92 22.01 -20.08
N GLN A 141 -11.49 22.50 -19.00
CA GLN A 141 -10.78 22.83 -17.76
C GLN A 141 -11.27 21.93 -16.63
N GLU A 142 -10.35 21.46 -15.81
CA GLU A 142 -10.66 20.62 -14.64
C GLU A 142 -9.88 21.12 -13.42
N TRP A 143 -10.58 21.31 -12.33
CA TRP A 143 -10.03 21.57 -11.00
C TRP A 143 -10.33 20.36 -10.14
N ALA A 144 -9.37 19.93 -9.33
CA ALA A 144 -9.59 18.83 -8.40
C ALA A 144 -8.83 19.05 -7.09
N LEU A 145 -9.46 18.59 -6.02
CA LEU A 145 -8.86 18.40 -4.71
C LEU A 145 -8.83 16.89 -4.44
N ASP A 146 -7.64 16.35 -4.22
CA ASP A 146 -7.39 14.96 -3.87
C ASP A 146 -6.77 14.91 -2.46
N ILE A 147 -7.41 14.20 -1.54
CA ILE A 147 -6.92 14.03 -0.17
C ILE A 147 -6.58 12.57 0.02
N GLN A 148 -5.30 12.28 -0.01
CA GLN A 148 -4.79 10.94 0.27
C GLN A 148 -4.77 10.69 1.78
N ASN A 149 -5.08 9.44 2.16
CA ASN A 149 -5.13 9.02 3.56
C ASN A 149 -5.99 9.95 4.44
N ILE A 150 -7.26 10.15 4.06
CA ILE A 150 -8.16 11.14 4.66
C ILE A 150 -8.31 10.96 6.18
N PHE A 151 -8.19 9.74 6.69
CA PHE A 151 -8.29 9.42 8.12
C PHE A 151 -6.96 9.56 8.88
N ASP A 152 -5.87 9.95 8.18
CA ASP A 152 -4.52 10.07 8.76
C ASP A 152 -4.05 8.77 9.44
N THR A 153 -4.39 7.62 8.85
CA THR A 153 -4.02 6.31 9.40
C THR A 153 -2.52 6.16 9.40
N GLN A 154 -1.96 5.83 10.57
CA GLN A 154 -0.53 5.61 10.76
C GLN A 154 -0.16 4.18 10.30
N ASN A 155 0.18 4.04 9.02
CA ASN A 155 0.58 2.76 8.43
C ASN A 155 2.07 2.53 8.60
N PRO A 156 2.52 1.41 9.20
CA PRO A 156 3.94 1.14 9.39
C PRO A 156 4.71 1.07 8.06
N LEU A 157 5.89 1.66 8.03
CA LEU A 157 6.84 1.60 6.92
C LEU A 157 8.01 0.67 7.24
N THR A 158 8.66 0.89 8.37
CA THR A 158 9.85 0.15 8.80
C THR A 158 9.95 0.10 10.32
N ALA A 159 10.76 -0.83 10.82
CA ALA A 159 11.15 -0.94 12.22
C ALA A 159 12.65 -0.76 12.32
N SER A 160 13.12 -0.03 13.31
CA SER A 160 14.53 0.20 13.62
C SER A 160 14.77 0.18 15.11
N PHE A 161 16.01 -0.06 15.52
CA PHE A 161 16.42 0.06 16.91
C PHE A 161 16.70 1.54 17.25
N ASN A 162 16.10 2.01 18.34
CA ASN A 162 16.40 3.34 18.88
C ASN A 162 17.40 3.20 20.03
N ARG A 163 18.61 3.68 19.81
CA ARG A 163 19.72 3.61 20.76
C ARG A 163 19.44 4.35 22.06
N ASP A 164 18.79 5.52 21.98
CA ASP A 164 18.56 6.38 23.14
C ASP A 164 17.56 5.77 24.13
N THR A 165 16.58 5.03 23.59
CA THR A 165 15.53 4.41 24.40
C THR A 165 15.73 2.91 24.63
N GLY A 166 16.66 2.27 23.90
CA GLY A 166 16.87 0.83 23.92
C GLY A 166 15.68 0.02 23.40
N LYS A 167 14.80 0.62 22.59
CA LYS A 167 13.55 0.02 22.12
C LYS A 167 13.44 0.01 20.60
N VAL A 168 12.54 -0.84 20.08
CA VAL A 168 12.16 -0.80 18.68
C VAL A 168 11.31 0.44 18.41
N ARG A 169 11.70 1.21 17.40
CA ARG A 169 10.95 2.34 16.84
C ARG A 169 10.31 1.90 15.53
N ILE A 170 9.02 2.15 15.40
CA ILE A 170 8.29 1.97 14.14
C ILE A 170 8.12 3.32 13.47
N GLU A 171 8.61 3.43 12.26
CA GLU A 171 8.39 4.59 11.39
C GLU A 171 7.17 4.34 10.52
N ASN A 172 6.30 5.34 10.40
CA ASN A 172 5.09 5.24 9.61
C ASN A 172 5.29 5.84 8.22
N GLN A 173 4.47 5.40 7.29
CA GLN A 173 4.33 6.01 5.97
C GLN A 173 3.74 7.41 6.10
N GLN A 174 3.74 8.15 4.99
CA GLN A 174 3.17 9.49 4.96
C GLN A 174 1.71 9.47 5.41
N GLY A 175 1.37 10.39 6.31
CA GLY A 175 0.01 10.63 6.77
C GLY A 175 -0.87 11.30 5.72
N ARG A 176 -1.84 12.10 6.15
CA ARG A 176 -2.74 12.83 5.27
C ARG A 176 -2.00 13.78 4.34
N LEU A 177 -2.31 13.70 3.04
CA LEU A 177 -1.72 14.55 2.01
C LEU A 177 -2.82 15.16 1.12
N PRO A 178 -3.16 16.45 1.28
CA PRO A 178 -4.01 17.16 0.35
C PRO A 178 -3.21 17.61 -0.87
N MET A 179 -3.78 17.43 -2.08
CA MET A 179 -3.22 17.87 -3.35
C MET A 179 -4.28 18.60 -4.16
N VAL A 180 -3.87 19.70 -4.79
CA VAL A 180 -4.73 20.48 -5.69
C VAL A 180 -4.23 20.31 -7.12
N PHE A 181 -5.14 20.04 -8.04
CA PHE A 181 -4.84 19.88 -9.45
C PHE A 181 -5.62 20.89 -10.30
N TYR A 182 -4.94 21.43 -11.29
CA TYR A 182 -5.57 22.12 -12.42
C TYR A 182 -5.09 21.48 -13.71
N ARG A 183 -6.04 21.14 -14.59
CA ARG A 183 -5.77 20.60 -15.92
C ARG A 183 -6.50 21.40 -16.99
N ILE A 184 -5.81 21.65 -18.08
CA ILE A 184 -6.39 22.26 -19.29
C ILE A 184 -6.12 21.32 -20.47
N GLN A 185 -7.15 21.08 -21.29
CA GLN A 185 -7.08 20.26 -22.50
C GLN A 185 -7.64 21.09 -23.67
N PHE A 186 -6.87 21.15 -24.76
CA PHE A 186 -7.18 21.85 -25.99
C PHE A 186 -7.76 20.96 -27.06
#